data_f9a636278c9351d36679202eb6e3f261
#
_entry.id   f9a636278c9351d36679202eb6e3f261
#
_cell.length_a   1.000
_cell.length_b   1.000
_cell.length_c   1.000
_cell.angle_alpha   90.00
_cell.angle_beta   90.00
_cell.angle_gamma   90.00
#
_symmetry.space_group_name_H-M   'P 1'
#
loop_
_entity.id
_entity.type
_entity.pdbx_description
1 polymer ?
#
loop_
_entity_poly.entity_id
_entity_poly.type
_entity_poly.pdbx_seq_one_letter_code
_entity_poly.pdbx_strand_id
1 'polypeptide(L)'
;MSKRIKVMSVFGTRPEAIKMAPLVLELQKHPEIESIVCITAQHREMLDSVMDCFGIRADYDLNIMQQGQDLTAITTRVLERMREVLAEVQPDIVLVHGDTTTTFAGALAAFYAKIPVGHVEAGLRTYDRWSPFPEEMHRSLVGRIATLHFAPTANNAHNLEREAVEGDIFVTGNTVIDAMAYTVRGEQFVSDELRQVDFSRRVIAMTCHRRENYGQPMRNIFTAVRRLALNYPDAEIVYPVHLSPVVRSTAEELLGGVPNIRLIAPLDAVDMHRLMARSYMVMTDSGGIQEEAPALGKPVLVLRRETERPEAVTAGTVKLAGTDTEEIYRLAAELLDDPAAYDRMAKAVNPYGDGRACPRIAQAILSHFLGAQPPEPFVPAH
;
A
#
# COMPACT_ATOMS: atom_id res chain seq x y z
N MET A 1 -22.10 10.75 30.99
CA MET A 1 -21.00 10.52 30.06
C MET A 1 -21.47 10.90 28.67
N SER A 2 -20.77 11.74 27.92
CA SER A 2 -21.12 12.03 26.53
C SER A 2 -21.07 10.73 25.72
N LYS A 3 -22.01 10.53 24.79
CA LYS A 3 -22.00 9.37 23.89
C LYS A 3 -20.72 9.44 23.06
N ARG A 4 -19.92 8.36 23.03
CA ARG A 4 -18.75 8.25 22.15
C ARG A 4 -19.21 7.98 20.72
N ILE A 5 -18.42 8.46 19.76
CA ILE A 5 -18.61 8.19 18.32
C ILE A 5 -18.15 6.75 18.05
N LYS A 6 -19.04 5.88 17.63
CA LYS A 6 -18.71 4.51 17.23
C LYS A 6 -18.17 4.50 15.81
N VAL A 7 -16.88 4.27 15.65
CA VAL A 7 -16.19 4.19 14.36
C VAL A 7 -15.84 2.74 14.07
N MET A 8 -16.46 2.13 13.06
CA MET A 8 -16.20 0.75 12.66
C MET A 8 -15.26 0.73 11.45
N SER A 9 -14.07 0.18 11.63
CA SER A 9 -13.10 -0.05 10.54
C SER A 9 -13.31 -1.44 9.93
N VAL A 10 -13.58 -1.50 8.62
CA VAL A 10 -13.85 -2.76 7.89
C VAL A 10 -12.75 -3.02 6.87
N PHE A 11 -12.08 -4.17 6.98
CA PHE A 11 -11.05 -4.60 6.03
C PHE A 11 -10.93 -6.13 6.00
N GLY A 12 -10.34 -6.70 4.95
CA GLY A 12 -10.34 -8.16 4.79
C GLY A 12 -9.10 -8.75 4.14
N THR A 13 -8.26 -7.91 3.55
CA THR A 13 -7.02 -8.34 2.90
C THR A 13 -5.79 -7.81 3.63
N ARG A 14 -4.64 -8.44 3.41
CA ARG A 14 -3.37 -8.00 4.00
C ARG A 14 -3.01 -6.53 3.65
N PRO A 15 -3.11 -6.09 2.38
CA PRO A 15 -2.81 -4.69 2.05
C PRO A 15 -3.73 -3.68 2.74
N GLU A 16 -5.02 -3.99 2.87
CA GLU A 16 -5.95 -3.15 3.63
C GLU A 16 -5.56 -3.09 5.11
N ALA A 17 -5.26 -4.25 5.72
CA ALA A 17 -4.91 -4.32 7.13
C ALA A 17 -3.68 -3.48 7.47
N ILE A 18 -2.61 -3.54 6.65
CA ILE A 18 -1.40 -2.73 6.85
C ILE A 18 -1.72 -1.25 6.90
N LYS A 19 -2.61 -0.77 6.03
CA LYS A 19 -2.97 0.64 5.88
C LYS A 19 -4.03 1.09 6.90
N MET A 20 -4.89 0.16 7.35
CA MET A 20 -5.94 0.46 8.34
C MET A 20 -5.46 0.30 9.80
N ALA A 21 -4.50 -0.58 10.06
CA ALA A 21 -4.01 -0.82 11.42
C ALA A 21 -3.50 0.45 12.14
N PRO A 22 -2.64 1.29 11.52
CA PRO A 22 -2.22 2.54 12.17
C PRO A 22 -3.39 3.49 12.43
N LEU A 23 -4.42 3.48 11.56
CA LEU A 23 -5.62 4.28 11.77
C LEU A 23 -6.44 3.76 12.96
N VAL A 24 -6.60 2.44 13.10
CA VAL A 24 -7.25 1.83 14.28
C VAL A 24 -6.54 2.25 15.56
N LEU A 25 -5.19 2.17 15.58
CA LEU A 25 -4.39 2.59 16.73
C LEU A 25 -4.53 4.09 17.02
N GLU A 26 -4.65 4.92 15.99
CA GLU A 26 -4.87 6.35 16.17
C GLU A 26 -6.24 6.64 16.75
N LEU A 27 -7.30 6.03 16.21
CA LEU A 27 -8.68 6.20 16.71
C LEU A 27 -8.82 5.80 18.19
N GLN A 28 -8.10 4.77 18.63
CA GLN A 28 -8.08 4.32 20.03
C GLN A 28 -7.49 5.34 21.02
N LYS A 29 -6.69 6.31 20.54
CA LYS A 29 -6.12 7.36 21.40
C LYS A 29 -7.13 8.45 21.77
N HIS A 30 -8.25 8.54 21.05
CA HIS A 30 -9.26 9.57 21.25
C HIS A 30 -10.37 9.08 22.17
N PRO A 31 -10.54 9.67 23.37
CA PRO A 31 -11.56 9.23 24.33
C PRO A 31 -13.00 9.44 23.85
N GLU A 32 -13.19 10.33 22.86
CA GLU A 32 -14.47 10.58 22.21
C GLU A 32 -14.88 9.50 21.22
N ILE A 33 -13.93 8.63 20.82
CA ILE A 33 -14.13 7.58 19.82
C ILE A 33 -14.19 6.21 20.49
N GLU A 34 -15.13 5.40 20.06
CA GLU A 34 -15.16 3.95 20.26
C GLU A 34 -14.76 3.28 18.96
N SER A 35 -13.49 2.85 18.89
CA SER A 35 -12.93 2.19 17.71
C SER A 35 -13.31 0.72 17.70
N ILE A 36 -13.98 0.26 16.65
CA ILE A 36 -14.47 -1.11 16.46
C ILE A 36 -13.82 -1.67 15.21
N VAL A 37 -13.26 -2.87 15.30
CA VAL A 37 -12.58 -3.56 14.19
C VAL A 37 -13.42 -4.72 13.71
N CYS A 38 -13.84 -4.66 12.43
CA CYS A 38 -14.55 -5.73 11.76
C CYS A 38 -13.73 -6.25 10.58
N ILE A 39 -13.32 -7.52 10.64
CA ILE A 39 -12.58 -8.16 9.56
C ILE A 39 -13.47 -9.08 8.75
N THR A 40 -13.30 -9.08 7.42
CA THR A 40 -13.97 -10.05 6.55
C THR A 40 -13.18 -11.36 6.44
N ALA A 41 -11.88 -11.32 6.74
CA ALA A 41 -10.96 -12.46 6.67
C ALA A 41 -10.98 -13.17 5.30
N GLN A 42 -10.94 -12.36 4.22
CA GLN A 42 -10.85 -12.87 2.85
C GLN A 42 -9.56 -13.67 2.60
N HIS A 43 -8.45 -13.31 3.31
CA HIS A 43 -7.16 -14.01 3.30
C HIS A 43 -6.64 -14.15 4.74
N ARG A 44 -7.10 -15.17 5.46
CA ARG A 44 -6.96 -15.32 6.92
C ARG A 44 -5.53 -15.22 7.44
N GLU A 45 -4.67 -16.19 7.07
CA GLU A 45 -3.33 -16.31 7.64
C GLU A 45 -2.48 -15.04 7.45
N MET A 46 -2.59 -14.42 6.27
CA MET A 46 -1.86 -13.19 5.96
C MET A 46 -2.40 -11.97 6.69
N LEU A 47 -3.69 -11.96 7.01
CA LEU A 47 -4.34 -10.89 7.76
C LEU A 47 -3.93 -10.96 9.24
N ASP A 48 -3.98 -12.15 9.84
CA ASP A 48 -3.66 -12.38 11.24
C ASP A 48 -2.21 -11.96 11.56
N SER A 49 -1.24 -12.23 10.66
CA SER A 49 0.14 -11.80 10.87
C SER A 49 0.31 -10.29 10.92
N VAL A 50 -0.47 -9.52 10.15
CA VAL A 50 -0.48 -8.06 10.22
C VAL A 50 -1.12 -7.59 11.51
N MET A 51 -2.28 -8.15 11.87
CA MET A 51 -2.97 -7.80 13.11
C MET A 51 -2.07 -7.98 14.33
N ASP A 52 -1.33 -9.09 14.39
CA ASP A 52 -0.36 -9.38 15.45
C ASP A 52 0.81 -8.38 15.47
N CYS A 53 1.33 -8.00 14.28
CA CYS A 53 2.41 -7.01 14.17
C CYS A 53 2.04 -5.65 14.77
N PHE A 54 0.78 -5.22 14.61
CA PHE A 54 0.26 -3.98 15.18
C PHE A 54 -0.35 -4.14 16.58
N GLY A 55 -0.48 -5.37 17.07
CA GLY A 55 -1.10 -5.65 18.37
C GLY A 55 -2.59 -5.33 18.43
N ILE A 56 -3.28 -5.38 17.29
CA ILE A 56 -4.74 -5.14 17.20
C ILE A 56 -5.50 -6.45 17.10
N ARG A 57 -6.74 -6.43 17.60
CA ARG A 57 -7.65 -7.58 17.54
C ARG A 57 -8.95 -7.17 16.87
N ALA A 58 -9.57 -8.11 16.16
CA ALA A 58 -10.89 -7.92 15.60
C ALA A 58 -11.95 -8.08 16.72
N ASP A 59 -12.90 -7.14 16.77
CA ASP A 59 -14.10 -7.26 17.58
C ASP A 59 -15.13 -8.15 16.87
N TYR A 60 -15.19 -8.09 15.55
CA TYR A 60 -16.04 -8.89 14.68
C TYR A 60 -15.25 -9.54 13.56
N ASP A 61 -15.47 -10.82 13.35
CA ASP A 61 -14.85 -11.62 12.30
C ASP A 61 -15.93 -12.28 11.45
N LEU A 62 -16.09 -11.80 10.22
CA LEU A 62 -17.10 -12.30 9.30
C LEU A 62 -16.75 -13.68 8.69
N ASN A 63 -15.48 -14.06 8.73
CA ASN A 63 -14.96 -15.35 8.26
C ASN A 63 -15.53 -15.78 6.90
N ILE A 64 -15.41 -14.92 5.88
CA ILE A 64 -16.01 -15.15 4.56
C ILE A 64 -15.16 -16.02 3.64
N MET A 65 -13.93 -16.38 4.04
CA MET A 65 -13.01 -17.14 3.19
C MET A 65 -13.57 -18.51 2.82
N GLN A 66 -13.61 -18.81 1.53
CA GLN A 66 -13.88 -20.16 1.01
C GLN A 66 -13.00 -20.42 -0.22
N GLN A 67 -12.65 -21.69 -0.42
CA GLN A 67 -11.83 -22.07 -1.56
C GLN A 67 -12.59 -21.88 -2.89
N GLY A 68 -11.95 -21.23 -3.87
CA GLY A 68 -12.53 -21.08 -5.23
C GLY A 68 -13.68 -20.07 -5.33
N GLN A 69 -13.85 -19.17 -4.34
CA GLN A 69 -14.90 -18.15 -4.38
C GLN A 69 -14.66 -17.10 -5.48
N ASP A 70 -15.71 -16.73 -6.19
CA ASP A 70 -15.72 -15.64 -7.16
C ASP A 70 -16.10 -14.29 -6.49
N LEU A 71 -16.04 -13.20 -7.26
CA LEU A 71 -16.38 -11.85 -6.80
C LEU A 71 -17.84 -11.77 -6.29
N THR A 72 -18.77 -12.47 -6.94
CA THR A 72 -20.18 -12.48 -6.56
C THR A 72 -20.36 -13.14 -5.18
N ALA A 73 -19.72 -14.28 -4.97
CA ALA A 73 -19.78 -14.99 -3.70
C ALA A 73 -19.17 -14.16 -2.54
N ILE A 74 -18.04 -13.49 -2.78
CA ILE A 74 -17.44 -12.58 -1.79
C ILE A 74 -18.40 -11.44 -1.45
N THR A 75 -18.92 -10.74 -2.48
CA THR A 75 -19.82 -9.60 -2.30
C THR A 75 -21.07 -10.00 -1.51
N THR A 76 -21.71 -11.10 -1.88
CA THR A 76 -22.94 -11.57 -1.23
C THR A 76 -22.71 -11.89 0.24
N ARG A 77 -21.63 -12.62 0.56
CA ARG A 77 -21.33 -12.98 1.95
C ARG A 77 -20.99 -11.77 2.81
N VAL A 78 -20.21 -10.83 2.29
CA VAL A 78 -19.92 -9.59 3.02
C VAL A 78 -21.22 -8.84 3.32
N LEU A 79 -22.10 -8.66 2.33
CA LEU A 79 -23.39 -8.00 2.52
C LEU A 79 -24.26 -8.68 3.60
N GLU A 80 -24.40 -10.01 3.52
CA GLU A 80 -25.19 -10.77 4.47
C GLU A 80 -24.65 -10.70 5.89
N ARG A 81 -23.35 -10.91 6.08
CA ARG A 81 -22.70 -10.89 7.40
C ARG A 81 -22.63 -9.49 7.99
N MET A 82 -22.28 -8.49 7.18
CA MET A 82 -22.25 -7.09 7.62
C MET A 82 -23.62 -6.61 8.08
N ARG A 83 -24.71 -7.03 7.45
CA ARG A 83 -26.08 -6.67 7.87
C ARG A 83 -26.33 -7.04 9.33
N GLU A 84 -25.90 -8.22 9.76
CA GLU A 84 -26.08 -8.70 11.15
C GLU A 84 -25.26 -7.85 12.12
N VAL A 85 -23.97 -7.63 11.83
CA VAL A 85 -23.05 -6.84 12.64
C VAL A 85 -23.49 -5.38 12.75
N LEU A 86 -23.92 -4.77 11.63
CA LEU A 86 -24.38 -3.38 11.62
C LEU A 86 -25.68 -3.19 12.40
N ALA A 87 -26.58 -4.18 12.39
CA ALA A 87 -27.80 -4.15 13.19
C ALA A 87 -27.52 -4.24 14.69
N GLU A 88 -26.53 -5.03 15.10
CA GLU A 88 -26.10 -5.18 16.48
C GLU A 88 -25.35 -3.94 17.00
N VAL A 89 -24.32 -3.51 16.26
CA VAL A 89 -23.37 -2.46 16.70
C VAL A 89 -23.93 -1.07 16.54
N GLN A 90 -24.65 -0.81 15.44
CA GLN A 90 -25.15 0.51 15.06
C GLN A 90 -24.04 1.58 15.13
N PRO A 91 -22.95 1.46 14.33
CA PRO A 91 -21.88 2.43 14.33
C PRO A 91 -22.37 3.78 13.78
N ASP A 92 -21.75 4.86 14.23
CA ASP A 92 -22.03 6.21 13.73
C ASP A 92 -21.39 6.44 12.35
N ILE A 93 -20.28 5.68 12.04
CA ILE A 93 -19.62 5.66 10.73
C ILE A 93 -18.91 4.33 10.50
N VAL A 94 -18.89 3.89 9.23
CA VAL A 94 -18.08 2.75 8.77
C VAL A 94 -16.93 3.27 7.91
N LEU A 95 -15.71 2.90 8.25
CA LEU A 95 -14.51 3.17 7.45
C LEU A 95 -14.17 1.97 6.57
N VAL A 96 -13.97 2.21 5.28
CA VAL A 96 -13.50 1.23 4.30
C VAL A 96 -12.24 1.75 3.61
N HIS A 97 -11.42 0.87 3.04
CA HIS A 97 -10.13 1.26 2.49
C HIS A 97 -9.95 0.83 1.03
N GLY A 98 -9.55 1.75 0.17
CA GLY A 98 -9.13 1.46 -1.20
C GLY A 98 -10.26 0.96 -2.10
N ASP A 99 -10.09 -0.21 -2.71
CA ASP A 99 -10.88 -0.62 -3.87
C ASP A 99 -11.17 -2.12 -3.96
N THR A 100 -10.95 -2.87 -2.89
CA THR A 100 -11.23 -4.31 -2.87
C THR A 100 -12.73 -4.60 -2.93
N THR A 101 -13.08 -5.87 -3.18
CA THR A 101 -14.48 -6.34 -3.07
C THR A 101 -15.02 -6.16 -1.65
N THR A 102 -14.18 -6.33 -0.61
CA THR A 102 -14.52 -6.03 0.79
C THR A 102 -14.90 -4.57 0.98
N THR A 103 -14.10 -3.65 0.42
CA THR A 103 -14.34 -2.20 0.47
C THR A 103 -15.70 -1.84 -0.12
N PHE A 104 -15.96 -2.32 -1.34
CA PHE A 104 -17.23 -2.06 -2.02
C PHE A 104 -18.43 -2.66 -1.29
N ALA A 105 -18.36 -3.94 -0.93
CA ALA A 105 -19.47 -4.62 -0.27
C ALA A 105 -19.73 -4.08 1.15
N GLY A 106 -18.66 -3.74 1.90
CA GLY A 106 -18.77 -3.11 3.21
C GLY A 106 -19.42 -1.73 3.16
N ALA A 107 -19.01 -0.89 2.19
CA ALA A 107 -19.63 0.41 1.96
C ALA A 107 -21.11 0.30 1.57
N LEU A 108 -21.44 -0.65 0.68
CA LEU A 108 -22.82 -0.88 0.25
C LEU A 108 -23.70 -1.39 1.41
N ALA A 109 -23.17 -2.27 2.27
CA ALA A 109 -23.90 -2.76 3.45
C ALA A 109 -24.20 -1.61 4.44
N ALA A 110 -23.21 -0.73 4.68
CA ALA A 110 -23.38 0.46 5.53
C ALA A 110 -24.43 1.42 4.94
N PHE A 111 -24.38 1.66 3.64
CA PHE A 111 -25.37 2.48 2.94
C PHE A 111 -26.79 1.94 3.09
N TYR A 112 -27.01 0.62 2.93
CA TYR A 112 -28.30 -0.01 3.16
C TYR A 112 -28.79 0.11 4.59
N ALA A 113 -27.87 0.13 5.55
CA ALA A 113 -28.19 0.38 6.97
C ALA A 113 -28.35 1.88 7.29
N LYS A 114 -28.22 2.79 6.31
CA LYS A 114 -28.25 4.26 6.47
C LYS A 114 -27.15 4.77 7.42
N ILE A 115 -25.99 4.12 7.42
CA ILE A 115 -24.80 4.49 8.18
C ILE A 115 -23.83 5.22 7.26
N PRO A 116 -23.33 6.40 7.64
CA PRO A 116 -22.30 7.12 6.91
C PRO A 116 -21.06 6.26 6.63
N VAL A 117 -20.41 6.50 5.48
CA VAL A 117 -19.19 5.78 5.07
C VAL A 117 -18.04 6.76 4.92
N GLY A 118 -16.91 6.45 5.54
CA GLY A 118 -15.62 7.10 5.29
C GLY A 118 -14.75 6.22 4.39
N HIS A 119 -14.29 6.77 3.27
CA HIS A 119 -13.46 6.07 2.30
C HIS A 119 -11.99 6.49 2.47
N VAL A 120 -11.19 5.62 3.01
CA VAL A 120 -9.73 5.79 3.16
C VAL A 120 -9.05 5.40 1.85
N GLU A 121 -8.04 6.15 1.41
CA GLU A 121 -7.39 6.04 0.09
C GLU A 121 -8.38 6.33 -1.06
N ALA A 122 -9.19 7.36 -0.91
CA ALA A 122 -10.20 7.77 -1.87
C ALA A 122 -9.57 8.53 -3.06
N GLY A 123 -10.21 8.44 -4.23
CA GLY A 123 -9.91 9.30 -5.39
C GLY A 123 -8.81 8.81 -6.33
N LEU A 124 -8.24 7.62 -6.14
CA LEU A 124 -7.40 7.00 -7.17
C LEU A 124 -8.25 6.68 -8.41
N ARG A 125 -7.76 7.00 -9.60
CA ARG A 125 -8.46 6.74 -10.88
C ARG A 125 -7.51 6.39 -12.00
N THR A 126 -7.92 5.42 -12.81
CA THR A 126 -7.37 5.18 -14.15
C THR A 126 -8.30 5.67 -15.24
N TYR A 127 -9.59 5.82 -14.92
CA TYR A 127 -10.69 6.12 -15.86
C TYR A 127 -10.93 5.02 -16.92
N ASP A 128 -10.28 3.87 -16.78
CA ASP A 128 -10.57 2.66 -17.55
C ASP A 128 -11.24 1.63 -16.64
N ARG A 129 -12.57 1.47 -16.80
CA ARG A 129 -13.37 0.55 -15.97
C ARG A 129 -12.90 -0.91 -15.97
N TRP A 130 -12.05 -1.27 -16.90
CA TRP A 130 -11.53 -2.63 -17.06
C TRP A 130 -10.08 -2.76 -16.61
N SER A 131 -9.42 -1.67 -16.19
CA SER A 131 -8.02 -1.69 -15.80
C SER A 131 -7.72 -0.70 -14.65
N PRO A 132 -7.40 -1.21 -13.45
CA PRO A 132 -7.46 -2.59 -13.01
C PRO A 132 -8.93 -3.07 -12.84
N PHE A 133 -9.16 -4.35 -13.04
CA PHE A 133 -10.49 -4.95 -12.85
C PHE A 133 -10.47 -5.92 -11.66
N PRO A 134 -11.44 -5.83 -10.73
CA PRO A 134 -12.63 -4.96 -10.69
C PRO A 134 -12.40 -3.61 -9.96
N GLU A 135 -11.18 -3.28 -9.56
CA GLU A 135 -10.81 -2.24 -8.60
C GLU A 135 -11.26 -0.84 -9.04
N GLU A 136 -11.11 -0.49 -10.33
CA GLU A 136 -11.52 0.83 -10.82
C GLU A 136 -13.01 1.11 -10.63
N MET A 137 -13.84 0.08 -10.89
CA MET A 137 -15.28 0.20 -10.65
C MET A 137 -15.62 0.25 -9.17
N HIS A 138 -14.96 -0.55 -8.34
CA HIS A 138 -15.17 -0.53 -6.90
C HIS A 138 -14.90 0.86 -6.32
N ARG A 139 -13.74 1.47 -6.64
CA ARG A 139 -13.40 2.80 -6.10
C ARG A 139 -14.34 3.90 -6.58
N SER A 140 -14.83 3.80 -7.82
CA SER A 140 -15.80 4.73 -8.38
C SER A 140 -17.16 4.63 -7.69
N LEU A 141 -17.65 3.41 -7.44
CA LEU A 141 -18.90 3.15 -6.75
C LEU A 141 -18.84 3.55 -5.27
N VAL A 142 -17.74 3.23 -4.58
CA VAL A 142 -17.52 3.63 -3.18
C VAL A 142 -17.47 5.17 -3.07
N GLY A 143 -16.85 5.86 -4.03
CA GLY A 143 -16.85 7.31 -4.11
C GLY A 143 -18.24 7.92 -4.19
N ARG A 144 -19.24 7.22 -4.75
CA ARG A 144 -20.64 7.67 -4.76
C ARG A 144 -21.42 7.34 -3.49
N ILE A 145 -20.94 6.39 -2.69
CA ILE A 145 -21.58 5.98 -1.45
C ILE A 145 -21.04 6.76 -0.25
N ALA A 146 -19.74 7.06 -0.25
CA ALA A 146 -19.06 7.66 0.88
C ALA A 146 -19.51 9.11 1.15
N THR A 147 -19.51 9.48 2.43
CA THR A 147 -19.80 10.83 2.93
C THR A 147 -18.55 11.56 3.38
N LEU A 148 -17.49 10.84 3.76
CA LEU A 148 -16.16 11.39 4.03
C LEU A 148 -15.13 10.70 3.12
N HIS A 149 -14.35 11.51 2.41
CA HIS A 149 -13.34 11.04 1.48
C HIS A 149 -11.95 11.45 1.96
N PHE A 150 -11.10 10.48 2.25
CA PHE A 150 -9.73 10.71 2.70
C PHE A 150 -8.79 10.44 1.53
N ALA A 151 -8.48 11.48 0.78
CA ALA A 151 -7.66 11.42 -0.41
C ALA A 151 -6.16 11.46 -0.04
N PRO A 152 -5.32 10.57 -0.55
CA PRO A 152 -3.88 10.59 -0.30
C PRO A 152 -3.19 11.86 -0.79
N THR A 153 -3.56 12.37 -1.97
CA THR A 153 -2.94 13.52 -2.61
C THR A 153 -3.98 14.54 -3.10
N ALA A 154 -3.52 15.75 -3.40
CA ALA A 154 -4.37 16.77 -4.03
C ALA A 154 -4.91 16.30 -5.40
N ASN A 155 -4.17 15.51 -6.16
CA ASN A 155 -4.64 14.94 -7.42
C ASN A 155 -5.81 13.96 -7.21
N ASN A 156 -5.73 13.13 -6.16
CA ASN A 156 -6.84 12.24 -5.81
C ASN A 156 -8.09 13.01 -5.36
N ALA A 157 -7.93 14.09 -4.59
CA ALA A 157 -9.03 14.98 -4.24
C ALA A 157 -9.65 15.64 -5.48
N HIS A 158 -8.83 16.11 -6.40
CA HIS A 158 -9.30 16.70 -7.67
C HIS A 158 -10.09 15.68 -8.53
N ASN A 159 -9.72 14.40 -8.53
CA ASN A 159 -10.50 13.38 -9.22
C ASN A 159 -11.92 13.24 -8.63
N LEU A 160 -12.06 13.31 -7.31
CA LEU A 160 -13.36 13.27 -6.62
C LEU A 160 -14.19 14.54 -6.93
N GLU A 161 -13.57 15.70 -6.91
CA GLU A 161 -14.22 16.98 -7.27
C GLU A 161 -14.72 16.95 -8.72
N ARG A 162 -13.90 16.46 -9.65
CA ARG A 162 -14.25 16.30 -11.06
C ARG A 162 -15.46 15.39 -11.28
N GLU A 163 -15.60 14.36 -10.45
CA GLU A 163 -16.73 13.45 -10.46
C GLU A 163 -17.94 14.01 -9.71
N ALA A 164 -17.82 15.18 -9.09
CA ALA A 164 -18.86 15.80 -8.28
C ALA A 164 -19.43 14.81 -7.26
N VAL A 165 -18.55 14.14 -6.50
CA VAL A 165 -18.99 13.27 -5.39
C VAL A 165 -19.62 14.13 -4.29
N GLU A 166 -20.59 13.55 -3.57
CA GLU A 166 -21.17 14.20 -2.39
C GLU A 166 -20.27 13.96 -1.16
N GLY A 167 -20.38 14.86 -0.17
CA GLY A 167 -19.64 14.74 1.09
C GLY A 167 -18.35 15.55 1.16
N ASP A 168 -17.63 15.40 2.27
CA ASP A 168 -16.43 16.17 2.55
C ASP A 168 -15.18 15.46 2.04
N ILE A 169 -14.30 16.21 1.37
CA ILE A 169 -13.03 15.69 0.83
C ILE A 169 -11.87 16.26 1.66
N PHE A 170 -11.03 15.38 2.22
CA PHE A 170 -9.85 15.75 2.99
C PHE A 170 -8.59 15.19 2.32
N VAL A 171 -7.60 16.02 2.08
CA VAL A 171 -6.27 15.57 1.63
C VAL A 171 -5.47 15.17 2.87
N THR A 172 -5.27 13.87 3.06
CA THR A 172 -4.72 13.35 4.32
C THR A 172 -3.27 12.86 4.22
N GLY A 173 -2.80 12.49 3.04
CA GLY A 173 -1.68 11.58 2.85
C GLY A 173 -2.15 10.12 2.86
N ASN A 174 -1.26 9.20 2.49
CA ASN A 174 -1.54 7.77 2.48
C ASN A 174 -1.16 7.13 3.82
N THR A 175 -2.07 6.37 4.40
CA THR A 175 -1.89 5.68 5.69
C THR A 175 -0.80 4.59 5.67
N VAL A 176 -0.36 4.15 4.49
CA VAL A 176 0.80 3.24 4.38
C VAL A 176 2.08 3.89 4.92
N ILE A 177 2.21 5.21 4.78
CA ILE A 177 3.37 5.94 5.30
C ILE A 177 3.35 5.93 6.84
N ASP A 178 2.17 6.09 7.46
CA ASP A 178 1.99 5.93 8.91
C ASP A 178 2.33 4.51 9.36
N ALA A 179 1.94 3.49 8.57
CA ALA A 179 2.20 2.09 8.87
C ALA A 179 3.70 1.77 8.96
N MET A 180 4.52 2.43 8.15
CA MET A 180 5.96 2.19 8.12
C MET A 180 6.63 2.50 9.47
N ALA A 181 6.09 3.46 10.23
CA ALA A 181 6.58 3.74 11.58
C ALA A 181 6.45 2.55 12.55
N TYR A 182 5.58 1.59 12.24
CA TYR A 182 5.38 0.36 13.03
C TYR A 182 6.13 -0.83 12.41
N THR A 183 6.02 -1.03 11.11
CA THR A 183 6.54 -2.21 10.42
C THR A 183 8.06 -2.25 10.32
N VAL A 184 8.72 -1.09 10.24
CA VAL A 184 10.20 -1.03 10.20
C VAL A 184 10.83 -1.10 11.59
N ARG A 185 10.03 -0.98 12.67
CA ARG A 185 10.53 -1.13 14.04
C ARG A 185 10.90 -2.59 14.30
N GLY A 186 12.03 -2.79 14.93
CA GLY A 186 12.56 -4.11 15.25
C GLY A 186 13.71 -4.51 14.33
N GLU A 187 14.66 -5.24 14.90
CA GLU A 187 15.90 -5.58 14.22
C GLU A 187 15.83 -6.93 13.51
N GLN A 188 14.88 -7.78 13.88
CA GLN A 188 14.83 -9.15 13.41
C GLN A 188 13.85 -9.31 12.25
N PHE A 189 14.33 -9.93 11.18
CA PHE A 189 13.47 -10.45 10.11
C PHE A 189 12.78 -11.74 10.55
N VAL A 190 11.58 -11.98 10.03
CA VAL A 190 10.89 -13.27 10.15
C VAL A 190 11.54 -14.27 9.20
N SER A 191 11.87 -13.85 7.97
CA SER A 191 12.54 -14.67 6.97
C SER A 191 13.97 -15.03 7.38
N ASP A 192 14.27 -16.32 7.43
CA ASP A 192 15.63 -16.82 7.68
C ASP A 192 16.60 -16.43 6.56
N GLU A 193 16.11 -16.31 5.32
CA GLU A 193 16.90 -15.91 4.16
C GLU A 193 17.37 -14.46 4.29
N LEU A 194 16.50 -13.55 4.78
CA LEU A 194 16.87 -12.16 5.04
C LEU A 194 17.86 -12.00 6.20
N ARG A 195 17.83 -12.88 7.18
CA ARG A 195 18.82 -12.88 8.29
C ARG A 195 20.25 -13.15 7.81
N GLN A 196 20.41 -13.76 6.64
CA GLN A 196 21.70 -14.08 6.02
C GLN A 196 22.21 -12.99 5.08
N VAL A 197 21.43 -11.91 4.85
CA VAL A 197 21.85 -10.78 4.00
C VAL A 197 22.84 -9.91 4.76
N ASP A 198 23.95 -9.58 4.10
CA ASP A 198 24.95 -8.67 4.64
C ASP A 198 24.56 -7.20 4.36
N PHE A 199 23.86 -6.60 5.30
CA PHE A 199 23.45 -5.20 5.22
C PHE A 199 24.58 -4.17 5.43
N SER A 200 25.83 -4.60 5.62
CA SER A 200 26.98 -3.70 5.54
C SER A 200 27.34 -3.36 4.09
N ARG A 201 26.88 -4.15 3.16
CA ARG A 201 26.99 -3.93 1.71
C ARG A 201 25.90 -3.00 1.19
N ARG A 202 26.04 -2.51 -0.04
CA ARG A 202 24.98 -1.75 -0.71
C ARG A 202 23.88 -2.70 -1.20
N VAL A 203 22.89 -2.96 -0.34
CA VAL A 203 21.79 -3.86 -0.67
C VAL A 203 20.80 -3.17 -1.61
N ILE A 204 20.45 -3.84 -2.70
CA ILE A 204 19.42 -3.42 -3.67
C ILE A 204 18.22 -4.34 -3.50
N ALA A 205 17.11 -3.83 -2.97
CA ALA A 205 15.86 -4.59 -2.94
C ALA A 205 15.22 -4.57 -4.33
N MET A 206 14.80 -5.72 -4.82
CA MET A 206 14.18 -5.84 -6.14
C MET A 206 12.84 -6.52 -6.08
N THR A 207 11.87 -6.03 -6.85
CA THR A 207 10.63 -6.76 -7.19
C THR A 207 10.31 -6.63 -8.67
N CYS A 208 9.91 -7.72 -9.32
CA CYS A 208 9.48 -7.73 -10.72
C CYS A 208 8.51 -8.90 -10.94
N HIS A 209 7.22 -8.60 -11.14
CA HIS A 209 6.18 -9.60 -11.25
C HIS A 209 4.96 -9.18 -12.09
N ARG A 210 4.91 -7.95 -12.58
CA ARG A 210 3.80 -7.44 -13.40
C ARG A 210 3.69 -8.21 -14.70
N ARG A 211 2.46 -8.55 -15.09
CA ARG A 211 2.18 -9.33 -16.31
C ARG A 211 2.63 -8.61 -17.58
N GLU A 212 2.59 -7.28 -17.58
CA GLU A 212 3.07 -6.44 -18.69
C GLU A 212 4.57 -6.61 -18.96
N ASN A 213 5.34 -7.05 -17.94
CA ASN A 213 6.76 -7.32 -18.06
C ASN A 213 7.09 -8.75 -18.53
N TYR A 214 6.11 -9.67 -18.63
CA TYR A 214 6.40 -11.05 -19.02
C TYR A 214 7.04 -11.14 -20.42
N GLY A 215 7.89 -12.13 -20.61
CA GLY A 215 8.61 -12.35 -21.86
C GLY A 215 9.87 -11.48 -22.01
N GLN A 216 10.04 -10.84 -23.16
CA GLN A 216 11.26 -10.09 -23.46
C GLN A 216 11.54 -8.91 -22.51
N PRO A 217 10.55 -8.10 -22.07
CA PRO A 217 10.80 -7.05 -21.10
C PRO A 217 11.43 -7.57 -19.79
N MET A 218 10.93 -8.67 -19.24
CA MET A 218 11.48 -9.27 -18.01
C MET A 218 12.90 -9.79 -18.23
N ARG A 219 13.18 -10.40 -19.36
CA ARG A 219 14.54 -10.84 -19.74
C ARG A 219 15.51 -9.68 -19.83
N ASN A 220 15.10 -8.55 -20.40
CA ASN A 220 15.90 -7.33 -20.48
C ASN A 220 16.20 -6.78 -19.09
N ILE A 221 15.18 -6.69 -18.21
CA ILE A 221 15.33 -6.26 -16.82
C ILE A 221 16.35 -7.15 -16.10
N PHE A 222 16.18 -8.47 -16.16
CA PHE A 222 17.07 -9.40 -15.46
C PHE A 222 18.49 -9.41 -16.06
N THR A 223 18.64 -9.15 -17.35
CA THR A 223 19.96 -8.98 -17.97
C THR A 223 20.67 -7.74 -17.43
N ALA A 224 19.95 -6.61 -17.28
CA ALA A 224 20.49 -5.40 -16.66
C ALA A 224 20.91 -5.64 -15.20
N VAL A 225 20.06 -6.31 -14.42
CA VAL A 225 20.32 -6.65 -13.03
C VAL A 225 21.53 -7.58 -12.88
N ARG A 226 21.64 -8.62 -13.73
CA ARG A 226 22.81 -9.49 -13.77
C ARG A 226 24.10 -8.72 -14.04
N ARG A 227 24.08 -7.86 -15.06
CA ARG A 227 25.22 -7.01 -15.43
C ARG A 227 25.60 -6.07 -14.29
N LEU A 228 24.62 -5.48 -13.62
CA LEU A 228 24.84 -4.62 -12.44
C LEU A 228 25.54 -5.39 -11.34
N ALA A 229 25.06 -6.57 -10.97
CA ALA A 229 25.67 -7.43 -9.96
C ALA A 229 27.12 -7.78 -10.27
N LEU A 230 27.41 -8.12 -11.52
CA LEU A 230 28.76 -8.49 -11.94
C LEU A 230 29.74 -7.29 -11.91
N ASN A 231 29.27 -6.09 -12.21
CA ASN A 231 30.10 -4.89 -12.25
C ASN A 231 30.25 -4.20 -10.88
N TYR A 232 29.33 -4.48 -9.94
CA TYR A 232 29.36 -3.94 -8.58
C TYR A 232 29.41 -5.08 -7.54
N PRO A 233 30.59 -5.72 -7.39
CA PRO A 233 30.72 -6.85 -6.47
C PRO A 233 30.53 -6.50 -5.00
N ASP A 234 30.58 -5.23 -4.63
CA ASP A 234 30.27 -4.69 -3.32
C ASP A 234 28.76 -4.44 -3.09
N ALA A 235 27.95 -4.50 -4.12
CA ALA A 235 26.49 -4.51 -4.00
C ALA A 235 25.95 -5.92 -3.84
N GLU A 236 24.81 -6.05 -3.18
CA GLU A 236 24.07 -7.31 -3.03
C GLU A 236 22.61 -7.08 -3.44
N ILE A 237 22.13 -7.86 -4.40
CA ILE A 237 20.76 -7.76 -4.90
C ILE A 237 19.91 -8.81 -4.22
N VAL A 238 18.86 -8.39 -3.53
CA VAL A 238 17.91 -9.27 -2.84
C VAL A 238 16.58 -9.21 -3.58
N TYR A 239 16.19 -10.34 -4.17
CA TYR A 239 14.97 -10.45 -4.95
C TYR A 239 14.02 -11.51 -4.37
N PRO A 240 12.97 -11.09 -3.64
CA PRO A 240 11.85 -11.96 -3.27
C PRO A 240 11.08 -12.36 -4.54
N VAL A 241 11.26 -13.59 -4.99
CA VAL A 241 10.75 -14.04 -6.29
C VAL A 241 9.29 -14.42 -6.19
N HIS A 242 8.45 -13.78 -7.02
CA HIS A 242 7.01 -14.06 -7.08
C HIS A 242 6.75 -15.53 -7.46
N LEU A 243 5.67 -16.12 -6.91
CA LEU A 243 5.34 -17.55 -7.09
C LEU A 243 4.93 -17.94 -8.52
N SER A 244 4.67 -16.98 -9.42
CA SER A 244 4.37 -17.26 -10.83
C SER A 244 5.48 -18.11 -11.46
N PRO A 245 5.15 -19.25 -12.09
CA PRO A 245 6.14 -20.11 -12.76
C PRO A 245 6.98 -19.37 -13.80
N VAL A 246 6.36 -18.43 -14.55
CA VAL A 246 7.04 -17.62 -15.58
C VAL A 246 8.11 -16.74 -14.94
N VAL A 247 7.81 -16.10 -13.81
CA VAL A 247 8.76 -15.25 -13.09
C VAL A 247 9.90 -16.10 -12.52
N ARG A 248 9.56 -17.20 -11.83
CA ARG A 248 10.55 -18.07 -11.21
C ARG A 248 11.54 -18.67 -12.22
N SER A 249 11.02 -19.26 -13.31
CA SER A 249 11.88 -19.86 -14.33
C SER A 249 12.81 -18.85 -15.00
N THR A 250 12.33 -17.64 -15.30
CA THR A 250 13.13 -16.60 -15.91
C THR A 250 14.18 -16.04 -14.93
N ALA A 251 13.81 -15.87 -13.66
CA ALA A 251 14.74 -15.42 -12.62
C ALA A 251 15.86 -16.45 -12.39
N GLU A 252 15.53 -17.72 -12.26
CA GLU A 252 16.52 -18.80 -12.07
C GLU A 252 17.46 -18.91 -13.29
N GLU A 253 16.91 -18.84 -14.51
CA GLU A 253 17.70 -18.90 -15.75
C GLU A 253 18.73 -17.76 -15.84
N LEU A 254 18.31 -16.52 -15.54
CA LEU A 254 19.14 -15.33 -15.82
C LEU A 254 19.92 -14.83 -14.60
N LEU A 255 19.41 -15.03 -13.40
CA LEU A 255 19.99 -14.50 -12.17
C LEU A 255 20.55 -15.61 -11.26
N GLY A 256 20.13 -16.86 -11.46
CA GLY A 256 20.62 -17.99 -10.69
C GLY A 256 22.15 -18.15 -10.79
N GLY A 257 22.78 -18.51 -9.67
CA GLY A 257 24.21 -18.75 -9.58
C GLY A 257 25.11 -17.50 -9.64
N VAL A 258 24.54 -16.29 -9.67
CA VAL A 258 25.33 -15.04 -9.54
C VAL A 258 25.62 -14.81 -8.05
N PRO A 259 26.89 -14.70 -7.62
CA PRO A 259 27.27 -14.77 -6.20
C PRO A 259 26.65 -13.71 -5.29
N ASN A 260 26.35 -12.51 -5.83
CA ASN A 260 25.78 -11.39 -5.10
C ASN A 260 24.33 -11.08 -5.52
N ILE A 261 23.62 -12.07 -6.06
CA ILE A 261 22.17 -12.04 -6.24
C ILE A 261 21.55 -13.15 -5.38
N ARG A 262 20.65 -12.74 -4.49
CA ARG A 262 19.85 -13.67 -3.67
C ARG A 262 18.44 -13.73 -4.19
N LEU A 263 18.07 -14.88 -4.75
CA LEU A 263 16.71 -15.24 -5.07
C LEU A 263 16.11 -15.90 -3.84
N ILE A 264 15.14 -15.23 -3.19
CA ILE A 264 14.54 -15.70 -1.95
C ILE A 264 13.03 -15.94 -2.11
N ALA A 265 12.43 -16.61 -1.13
CA ALA A 265 10.98 -16.77 -1.09
C ALA A 265 10.27 -15.41 -1.00
N PRO A 266 9.00 -15.32 -1.47
CA PRO A 266 8.20 -14.11 -1.30
C PRO A 266 8.13 -13.71 0.18
N LEU A 267 8.26 -12.42 0.44
CA LEU A 267 8.21 -11.86 1.78
C LEU A 267 6.79 -11.44 2.18
N ASP A 268 6.53 -11.44 3.45
CA ASP A 268 5.42 -10.68 3.99
C ASP A 268 5.70 -9.15 3.91
N ALA A 269 4.71 -8.34 4.21
CA ALA A 269 4.85 -6.89 4.06
C ALA A 269 5.80 -6.29 5.11
N VAL A 270 5.85 -6.87 6.31
CA VAL A 270 6.73 -6.38 7.38
C VAL A 270 8.18 -6.59 7.02
N ASP A 271 8.53 -7.80 6.57
CA ASP A 271 9.88 -8.11 6.11
C ASP A 271 10.24 -7.35 4.83
N MET A 272 9.28 -7.11 3.93
CA MET A 272 9.51 -6.26 2.74
C MET A 272 9.81 -4.81 3.16
N HIS A 273 9.05 -4.22 4.08
CA HIS A 273 9.32 -2.87 4.59
C HIS A 273 10.68 -2.78 5.29
N ARG A 274 11.05 -3.80 6.09
CA ARG A 274 12.36 -3.88 6.75
C ARG A 274 13.50 -4.04 5.74
N LEU A 275 13.31 -4.86 4.69
CA LEU A 275 14.28 -4.99 3.60
C LEU A 275 14.48 -3.62 2.92
N MET A 276 13.40 -2.95 2.52
CA MET A 276 13.49 -1.63 1.91
C MET A 276 14.18 -0.61 2.83
N ALA A 277 13.83 -0.59 4.11
CA ALA A 277 14.43 0.33 5.09
C ALA A 277 15.95 0.17 5.22
N ARG A 278 16.46 -1.06 5.07
CA ARG A 278 17.89 -1.36 5.15
C ARG A 278 18.59 -1.38 3.80
N SER A 279 17.85 -1.25 2.70
CA SER A 279 18.42 -1.24 1.36
C SER A 279 19.07 0.10 1.04
N TYR A 280 20.02 0.08 0.12
CA TYR A 280 20.61 1.28 -0.49
C TYR A 280 19.60 1.93 -1.46
N MET A 281 19.04 1.17 -2.39
CA MET A 281 17.99 1.60 -3.31
C MET A 281 17.01 0.46 -3.60
N VAL A 282 15.92 0.79 -4.28
CA VAL A 282 14.88 -0.18 -4.66
C VAL A 282 14.68 -0.17 -6.17
N MET A 283 14.56 -1.36 -6.76
CA MET A 283 14.19 -1.56 -8.17
C MET A 283 12.87 -2.32 -8.22
N THR A 284 11.80 -1.72 -8.78
CA THR A 284 10.47 -2.32 -8.64
C THR A 284 9.55 -2.05 -9.82
N ASP A 285 8.64 -2.98 -10.10
CA ASP A 285 7.47 -2.77 -10.95
C ASP A 285 6.15 -2.61 -10.15
N SER A 286 6.22 -2.61 -8.81
CA SER A 286 5.07 -2.45 -7.92
C SER A 286 4.66 -0.99 -7.76
N GLY A 287 3.35 -0.70 -7.85
CA GLY A 287 2.80 0.64 -7.58
C GLY A 287 2.95 1.07 -6.12
N GLY A 288 2.65 0.18 -5.15
CA GLY A 288 2.74 0.51 -3.73
C GLY A 288 4.16 0.86 -3.28
N ILE A 289 5.15 0.12 -3.74
CA ILE A 289 6.56 0.37 -3.39
C ILE A 289 7.04 1.75 -3.86
N GLN A 290 6.45 2.31 -4.93
CA GLN A 290 6.73 3.67 -5.40
C GLN A 290 6.27 4.76 -4.41
N GLU A 291 5.35 4.43 -3.51
CA GLU A 291 4.90 5.30 -2.42
C GLU A 291 5.68 5.03 -1.13
N GLU A 292 5.95 3.76 -0.86
CA GLU A 292 6.53 3.25 0.39
C GLU A 292 8.04 3.51 0.50
N ALA A 293 8.82 3.11 -0.50
CA ALA A 293 10.28 3.21 -0.43
C ALA A 293 10.80 4.67 -0.33
N PRO A 294 10.21 5.66 -1.04
CA PRO A 294 10.57 7.06 -0.83
C PRO A 294 10.34 7.57 0.59
N ALA A 295 9.33 7.05 1.32
CA ALA A 295 9.09 7.41 2.71
C ALA A 295 10.22 6.97 3.65
N LEU A 296 11.02 6.00 3.21
CA LEU A 296 12.23 5.53 3.90
C LEU A 296 13.50 6.23 3.42
N GLY A 297 13.38 7.26 2.58
CA GLY A 297 14.52 7.95 1.98
C GLY A 297 15.30 7.07 1.00
N LYS A 298 14.64 6.14 0.30
CA LYS A 298 15.30 5.23 -0.64
C LYS A 298 14.99 5.63 -2.08
N PRO A 299 16.04 5.86 -2.91
CA PRO A 299 15.85 6.02 -4.35
C PRO A 299 15.16 4.82 -4.97
N VAL A 300 14.21 5.07 -5.89
CA VAL A 300 13.45 4.01 -6.55
C VAL A 300 13.62 4.08 -8.07
N LEU A 301 14.01 2.97 -8.67
CA LEU A 301 13.97 2.77 -10.12
C LEU A 301 12.74 1.92 -10.48
N VAL A 302 11.84 2.51 -11.25
CA VAL A 302 10.60 1.88 -11.67
C VAL A 302 10.82 1.12 -12.96
N LEU A 303 10.72 -0.21 -12.91
CA LEU A 303 10.94 -1.15 -13.99
C LEU A 303 9.69 -1.27 -14.90
N ARG A 304 9.16 -0.14 -15.31
CA ARG A 304 7.95 -0.02 -16.15
C ARG A 304 8.12 1.14 -17.14
N ARG A 305 7.40 1.07 -18.25
CA ARG A 305 7.37 2.16 -19.24
C ARG A 305 6.52 3.34 -18.81
N GLU A 306 5.48 3.05 -18.01
CA GLU A 306 4.53 4.02 -17.47
C GLU A 306 4.27 3.75 -15.99
N THR A 307 3.78 4.75 -15.28
CA THR A 307 3.35 4.62 -13.89
C THR A 307 2.06 5.37 -13.67
N GLU A 308 1.18 4.81 -12.84
CA GLU A 308 0.01 5.46 -12.29
C GLU A 308 0.33 6.36 -11.08
N ARG A 309 1.62 6.63 -10.82
CA ARG A 309 2.15 7.47 -9.73
C ARG A 309 3.00 8.62 -10.30
N PRO A 310 2.43 9.50 -11.13
CA PRO A 310 3.19 10.57 -11.77
C PRO A 310 3.77 11.59 -10.76
N GLU A 311 3.11 11.74 -9.59
CA GLU A 311 3.55 12.64 -8.54
C GLU A 311 4.95 12.28 -8.02
N ALA A 312 5.26 10.97 -7.87
CA ALA A 312 6.57 10.51 -7.41
C ALA A 312 7.68 10.83 -8.43
N VAL A 313 7.36 10.73 -9.73
CA VAL A 313 8.31 11.11 -10.80
C VAL A 313 8.56 12.62 -10.77
N THR A 314 7.49 13.42 -10.66
CA THR A 314 7.58 14.88 -10.59
C THR A 314 8.33 15.36 -9.34
N ALA A 315 8.09 14.72 -8.21
CA ALA A 315 8.81 15.00 -6.96
C ALA A 315 10.28 14.56 -6.98
N GLY A 316 10.67 13.72 -7.94
CA GLY A 316 12.03 13.20 -8.07
C GLY A 316 12.38 12.07 -7.09
N THR A 317 11.40 11.50 -6.40
CA THR A 317 11.60 10.36 -5.48
C THR A 317 11.78 9.04 -6.23
N VAL A 318 11.25 8.96 -7.45
CA VAL A 318 11.42 7.80 -8.34
C VAL A 318 11.88 8.22 -9.73
N LYS A 319 12.57 7.31 -10.43
CA LYS A 319 12.89 7.43 -11.86
C LYS A 319 12.26 6.28 -12.63
N LEU A 320 11.59 6.57 -13.76
CA LEU A 320 11.15 5.54 -14.69
C LEU A 320 12.36 4.99 -15.46
N ALA A 321 12.73 3.76 -15.16
CA ALA A 321 13.84 3.08 -15.82
C ALA A 321 13.40 2.28 -17.06
N GLY A 322 12.08 2.12 -17.25
CA GLY A 322 11.56 1.34 -18.36
C GLY A 322 11.89 -0.14 -18.28
N THR A 323 12.02 -0.76 -19.43
CA THR A 323 12.33 -2.19 -19.59
C THR A 323 13.50 -2.43 -20.55
N ASP A 324 14.27 -1.38 -20.86
CA ASP A 324 15.47 -1.47 -21.68
C ASP A 324 16.70 -1.78 -20.82
N THR A 325 17.53 -2.72 -21.28
CA THR A 325 18.69 -3.20 -20.51
C THR A 325 19.71 -2.09 -20.27
N GLU A 326 20.03 -1.28 -21.28
CA GLU A 326 21.05 -0.25 -21.16
C GLU A 326 20.58 0.90 -20.26
N GLU A 327 19.32 1.31 -20.40
CA GLU A 327 18.77 2.39 -19.61
C GLU A 327 18.64 2.02 -18.12
N ILE A 328 18.16 0.80 -17.82
CA ILE A 328 18.09 0.30 -16.43
C ILE A 328 19.50 0.26 -15.82
N TYR A 329 20.47 -0.31 -16.55
CA TYR A 329 21.85 -0.38 -16.08
C TYR A 329 22.42 1.01 -15.84
N ARG A 330 22.26 1.93 -16.79
CA ARG A 330 22.79 3.31 -16.72
C ARG A 330 22.24 4.05 -15.49
N LEU A 331 20.92 3.99 -15.26
CA LEU A 331 20.30 4.66 -14.13
C LEU A 331 20.71 4.05 -12.78
N ALA A 332 20.83 2.73 -12.71
CA ALA A 332 21.28 2.06 -11.49
C ALA A 332 22.77 2.36 -11.19
N ALA A 333 23.63 2.35 -12.21
CA ALA A 333 25.03 2.72 -12.09
C ALA A 333 25.19 4.17 -11.67
N GLU A 334 24.41 5.10 -12.24
CA GLU A 334 24.41 6.52 -11.82
C GLU A 334 24.18 6.66 -10.30
N LEU A 335 23.21 5.93 -9.74
CA LEU A 335 22.93 5.98 -8.30
C LEU A 335 24.01 5.33 -7.43
N LEU A 336 24.75 4.36 -8.00
CA LEU A 336 25.85 3.71 -7.30
C LEU A 336 27.15 4.50 -7.34
N ASP A 337 27.39 5.27 -8.42
CA ASP A 337 28.66 5.97 -8.69
C ASP A 337 28.62 7.46 -8.33
N ASP A 338 27.42 8.10 -8.36
CA ASP A 338 27.24 9.52 -8.04
C ASP A 338 26.45 9.73 -6.75
N PRO A 339 27.12 9.99 -5.61
CA PRO A 339 26.44 10.30 -4.35
C PRO A 339 25.49 11.49 -4.43
N ALA A 340 25.76 12.47 -5.32
CA ALA A 340 24.89 13.62 -5.46
C ALA A 340 23.59 13.25 -6.20
N ALA A 341 23.65 12.37 -7.19
CA ALA A 341 22.45 11.80 -7.82
C ALA A 341 21.62 10.98 -6.83
N TYR A 342 22.28 10.17 -6.02
CA TYR A 342 21.64 9.40 -4.95
C TYR A 342 20.94 10.34 -3.96
N ASP A 343 21.67 11.32 -3.41
CA ASP A 343 21.17 12.25 -2.41
C ASP A 343 19.99 13.09 -2.89
N ARG A 344 19.97 13.50 -4.16
CA ARG A 344 18.84 14.21 -4.75
C ARG A 344 17.55 13.38 -4.69
N MET A 345 17.63 12.09 -4.95
CA MET A 345 16.44 11.21 -4.90
C MET A 345 16.10 10.83 -3.46
N ALA A 346 17.08 10.46 -2.65
CA ALA A 346 16.88 10.00 -1.28
C ALA A 346 16.32 11.10 -0.36
N LYS A 347 16.63 12.36 -0.63
CA LYS A 347 16.19 13.54 0.14
C LYS A 347 14.96 14.25 -0.49
N ALA A 348 14.49 13.79 -1.64
CA ALA A 348 13.29 14.33 -2.27
C ALA A 348 12.06 14.06 -1.39
N VAL A 349 11.15 15.03 -1.34
CA VAL A 349 9.96 14.95 -0.49
C VAL A 349 8.97 13.94 -1.06
N ASN A 350 8.52 13.01 -0.23
CA ASN A 350 7.52 12.03 -0.63
C ASN A 350 6.16 12.71 -0.85
N PRO A 351 5.59 12.66 -2.07
CA PRO A 351 4.33 13.32 -2.37
C PRO A 351 3.10 12.57 -1.81
N TYR A 352 3.28 11.38 -1.25
CA TYR A 352 2.17 10.54 -0.78
C TYR A 352 1.93 10.60 0.72
N GLY A 353 2.75 11.29 1.49
CA GLY A 353 2.50 11.45 2.92
C GLY A 353 3.73 11.82 3.75
N ASP A 354 3.44 12.26 4.96
CA ASP A 354 4.39 12.68 5.98
C ASP A 354 4.29 11.83 7.27
N GLY A 355 3.56 10.69 7.22
CA GLY A 355 3.32 9.83 8.37
C GLY A 355 2.28 10.39 9.35
N ARG A 356 1.41 11.29 8.91
CA ARG A 356 0.35 11.91 9.71
C ARG A 356 -1.04 11.80 9.07
N ALA A 357 -1.23 10.82 8.19
CA ALA A 357 -2.53 10.59 7.56
C ALA A 357 -3.58 10.13 8.58
N CYS A 358 -3.22 9.21 9.46
CA CYS A 358 -4.12 8.69 10.49
C CYS A 358 -4.61 9.78 11.48
N PRO A 359 -3.75 10.65 12.05
CA PRO A 359 -4.19 11.80 12.83
C PRO A 359 -5.15 12.74 12.07
N ARG A 360 -4.90 13.00 10.77
CA ARG A 360 -5.80 13.84 9.95
C ARG A 360 -7.16 13.18 9.77
N ILE A 361 -7.21 11.87 9.52
CA ILE A 361 -8.48 11.14 9.39
C ILE A 361 -9.25 11.16 10.71
N ALA A 362 -8.60 10.89 11.84
CA ALA A 362 -9.24 10.96 13.16
C ALA A 362 -9.80 12.37 13.44
N GLN A 363 -9.02 13.43 13.16
CA GLN A 363 -9.44 14.80 13.33
C GLN A 363 -10.62 15.17 12.41
N ALA A 364 -10.66 14.68 11.18
CA ALA A 364 -11.79 14.89 10.27
C ALA A 364 -13.07 14.25 10.80
N ILE A 365 -12.99 13.05 11.37
CA ILE A 365 -14.13 12.38 12.02
C ILE A 365 -14.61 13.20 13.22
N LEU A 366 -13.72 13.68 14.08
CA LEU A 366 -14.06 14.53 15.21
C LEU A 366 -14.70 15.87 14.75
N SER A 367 -14.18 16.43 13.66
CA SER A 367 -14.75 17.64 13.05
C SER A 367 -16.18 17.41 12.57
N HIS A 368 -16.42 16.31 11.84
CA HIS A 368 -17.74 15.99 11.30
C HIS A 368 -18.79 15.74 12.37
N PHE A 369 -18.46 14.97 13.43
CA PHE A 369 -19.46 14.56 14.45
C PHE A 369 -19.54 15.50 15.66
N LEU A 370 -18.48 16.23 16.00
CA LEU A 370 -18.42 17.05 17.21
C LEU A 370 -18.20 18.54 16.90
N GLY A 371 -18.05 18.93 15.64
CA GLY A 371 -17.75 20.31 15.26
C GLY A 371 -16.34 20.77 15.67
N ALA A 372 -15.41 19.83 15.88
CA ALA A 372 -14.02 20.17 16.11
C ALA A 372 -13.40 20.85 14.87
N GLN A 373 -12.27 21.52 15.05
CA GLN A 373 -11.56 22.13 13.93
C GLN A 373 -11.17 21.05 12.89
N PRO A 374 -11.42 21.27 11.59
CA PRO A 374 -11.01 20.33 10.56
C PRO A 374 -9.47 20.18 10.51
N PRO A 375 -8.96 19.05 10.02
CA PRO A 375 -7.52 18.83 9.91
C PRO A 375 -6.91 19.77 8.88
N GLU A 376 -5.67 20.18 9.13
CA GLU A 376 -4.86 20.81 8.09
C GLU A 376 -4.60 19.82 6.96
N PRO A 377 -4.80 20.19 5.70
CA PRO A 377 -4.57 19.29 4.58
C PRO A 377 -3.08 18.90 4.48
N PHE A 378 -2.84 17.67 4.01
CA PHE A 378 -1.48 17.29 3.64
C PHE A 378 -1.03 18.09 2.41
N VAL A 379 0.06 18.81 2.54
CA VAL A 379 0.76 19.48 1.45
C VAL A 379 2.22 19.00 1.48
N PRO A 380 2.73 18.40 0.39
CA PRO A 380 4.15 18.05 0.32
C PRO A 380 5.00 19.31 0.56
N ALA A 381 5.99 19.22 1.46
CA ALA A 381 6.94 20.31 1.65
C ALA A 381 7.76 20.50 0.37
N HIS A 382 7.98 21.74 -0.03
CA HIS A 382 8.81 22.11 -1.20
C HIS A 382 10.29 22.08 -0.87
#